data_8ca146915d93703e03b88b3526668f80
#
_entry.id   8ca146915d93703e03b88b3526668f80
#
_cell.length_a   1.000
_cell.length_b   1.000
_cell.length_c   1.000
_cell.angle_alpha   90.00
_cell.angle_beta   90.00
_cell.angle_gamma   90.00
#
_symmetry.space_group_name_H-M   'P 1'
#
loop_
_entity.id
_entity.type
_entity.pdbx_description
1 polymer ?
#
loop_
_entity_poly.entity_id
_entity_poly.type
_entity_poly.pdbx_seq_one_letter_code
_entity_poly.pdbx_strand_id
1 'polypeptide(L)'
;MLNRMLAACLAAGILAGAATAVLQEFTTTPLIIQAEAYEMPAAAGVEKSSSHFDSWHGARLIHVDASHGAGDADAWAPSAGVERTFYTSISTIATGFGFALMLLSAMIIAGARITARSGLAWGAAAFVATGLAPALGLSPELPGSAAAELVARQSWWLGTVIATAGGLFLALRLSTPLTIAAGIALICLPHIVGAPHPVEFTSKVPSELSGHFSSASLVVHAVMWALVGSVAGYVWQHGEDETIAA
;
A
#
# COMPACT_ATOMS: atom_id res chain seq x y z
N MET A 1 -27.70 6.15 10.10
CA MET A 1 -26.34 5.68 10.42
C MET A 1 -25.57 5.21 9.19
N LEU A 2 -26.11 4.27 8.41
CA LEU A 2 -25.46 3.74 7.19
C LEU A 2 -25.18 4.84 6.14
N ASN A 3 -26.15 5.68 5.82
CA ASN A 3 -25.97 6.76 4.84
C ASN A 3 -24.85 7.74 5.25
N ARG A 4 -24.75 8.08 6.55
CA ARG A 4 -23.69 8.92 7.08
C ARG A 4 -22.32 8.25 6.95
N MET A 5 -22.24 6.95 7.24
CA MET A 5 -21.02 6.17 7.06
C MET A 5 -20.57 6.15 5.59
N LEU A 6 -21.50 5.85 4.67
CA LEU A 6 -21.20 5.83 3.24
C LEU A 6 -20.78 7.20 2.72
N ALA A 7 -21.46 8.27 3.14
CA ALA A 7 -21.08 9.64 2.77
C ALA A 7 -19.67 10.01 3.26
N ALA A 8 -19.35 9.69 4.51
CA ALA A 8 -18.03 9.94 5.09
C ALA A 8 -16.93 9.12 4.37
N CYS A 9 -17.21 7.86 4.06
CA CYS A 9 -16.28 6.99 3.32
C CYS A 9 -16.07 7.46 1.88
N LEU A 10 -17.14 7.89 1.20
CA LEU A 10 -17.06 8.37 -0.18
C LEU A 10 -16.26 9.68 -0.23
N ALA A 11 -16.55 10.64 0.65
CA ALA A 11 -15.80 11.87 0.74
C ALA A 11 -14.32 11.64 1.06
N ALA A 12 -14.01 10.75 2.03
CA ALA A 12 -12.64 10.39 2.37
C ALA A 12 -11.94 9.68 1.21
N GLY A 13 -12.61 8.73 0.54
CA GLY A 13 -12.06 8.03 -0.62
C GLY A 13 -11.70 8.97 -1.76
N ILE A 14 -12.60 9.87 -2.12
CA ILE A 14 -12.37 10.84 -3.19
C ILE A 14 -11.25 11.81 -2.80
N LEU A 15 -11.35 12.48 -1.65
CA LEU A 15 -10.41 13.55 -1.28
C LEU A 15 -9.04 12.98 -0.93
N ALA A 16 -8.99 11.98 -0.05
CA ALA A 16 -7.71 11.38 0.33
C ALA A 16 -7.09 10.59 -0.83
N GLY A 17 -7.90 9.83 -1.58
CA GLY A 17 -7.43 9.06 -2.72
C GLY A 17 -6.90 9.95 -3.84
N ALA A 18 -7.61 11.01 -4.21
CA ALA A 18 -7.16 11.96 -5.23
C ALA A 18 -5.88 12.69 -4.81
N ALA A 19 -5.81 13.18 -3.56
CA ALA A 19 -4.61 13.81 -3.04
C ALA A 19 -3.42 12.85 -3.03
N THR A 20 -3.64 11.59 -2.65
CA THR A 20 -2.61 10.55 -2.65
C THR A 20 -2.18 10.20 -4.08
N ALA A 21 -3.11 10.09 -5.03
CA ALA A 21 -2.78 9.84 -6.44
C ALA A 21 -1.89 10.95 -7.01
N VAL A 22 -2.22 12.21 -6.72
CA VAL A 22 -1.35 13.35 -7.11
C VAL A 22 0.02 13.24 -6.45
N LEU A 23 0.10 12.90 -5.17
CA LEU A 23 1.39 12.73 -4.48
C LEU A 23 2.22 11.59 -5.10
N GLN A 24 1.59 10.48 -5.48
CA GLN A 24 2.24 9.34 -6.14
C GLN A 24 2.89 9.73 -7.47
N GLU A 25 2.25 10.58 -8.28
CA GLU A 25 2.80 11.05 -9.57
C GLU A 25 4.13 11.77 -9.42
N PHE A 26 4.36 12.45 -8.29
CA PHE A 26 5.60 13.18 -8.03
C PHE A 26 6.61 12.41 -7.18
N THR A 27 6.22 11.25 -6.62
CA THR A 27 7.07 10.53 -5.67
C THR A 27 7.33 9.09 -6.10
N THR A 28 6.35 8.21 -6.01
CA THR A 28 6.52 6.76 -6.26
C THR A 28 6.45 6.38 -7.72
N THR A 29 5.59 7.02 -8.51
CA THR A 29 5.42 6.72 -9.96
C THR A 29 6.73 6.86 -10.74
N PRO A 30 7.52 7.96 -10.60
CA PRO A 30 8.80 8.07 -11.31
C PRO A 30 9.81 6.99 -10.95
N LEU A 31 9.81 6.54 -9.69
CA LEU A 31 10.71 5.48 -9.22
C LEU A 31 10.32 4.12 -9.78
N ILE A 32 9.00 3.85 -9.91
CA ILE A 32 8.50 2.62 -10.53
C ILE A 32 8.88 2.59 -12.03
N ILE A 33 8.62 3.67 -12.76
CA ILE A 33 8.97 3.77 -14.18
C ILE A 33 10.48 3.60 -14.39
N GLN A 34 11.29 4.15 -13.48
CA GLN A 34 12.74 3.98 -13.53
C GLN A 34 13.15 2.52 -13.26
N ALA A 35 12.45 1.82 -12.37
CA ALA A 35 12.72 0.42 -12.06
C ALA A 35 12.34 -0.52 -13.22
N GLU A 36 11.27 -0.23 -13.97
CA GLU A 36 10.84 -1.00 -15.14
C GLU A 36 11.96 -1.10 -16.21
N ALA A 37 12.84 -0.11 -16.31
CA ALA A 37 13.98 -0.15 -17.22
C ALA A 37 14.99 -1.28 -16.89
N TYR A 38 15.02 -1.74 -15.64
CA TYR A 38 15.88 -2.84 -15.22
C TYR A 38 15.24 -4.23 -15.40
N GLU A 39 13.91 -4.28 -15.60
CA GLU A 39 13.22 -5.54 -15.91
C GLU A 39 13.33 -5.92 -17.38
N MET A 40 13.36 -4.92 -18.28
CA MET A 40 13.51 -5.18 -19.70
C MET A 40 14.87 -5.84 -19.96
N PRO A 41 14.93 -6.96 -20.70
CA PRO A 41 16.19 -7.46 -21.21
C PRO A 41 16.85 -6.31 -21.96
N ALA A 42 18.12 -6.02 -21.68
CA ALA A 42 18.86 -5.01 -22.45
C ALA A 42 18.55 -5.27 -23.92
N ALA A 43 17.83 -4.35 -24.56
CA ALA A 43 17.55 -4.45 -25.98
C ALA A 43 18.92 -4.64 -26.64
N ALA A 44 19.10 -5.81 -27.26
CA ALA A 44 20.34 -6.20 -27.88
C ALA A 44 20.87 -5.00 -28.62
N GLY A 45 22.11 -4.61 -28.32
CA GLY A 45 22.71 -3.36 -28.78
C GLY A 45 22.35 -3.06 -30.21
N VAL A 46 21.99 -1.81 -30.47
CA VAL A 46 21.86 -1.30 -31.80
C VAL A 46 23.26 -1.39 -32.45
N GLU A 47 23.62 -2.58 -32.91
CA GLU A 47 24.63 -2.74 -33.91
C GLU A 47 24.07 -2.07 -35.18
N LYS A 48 24.65 -0.91 -35.52
CA LYS A 48 24.66 -0.43 -36.90
C LYS A 48 25.32 -1.52 -37.71
N SER A 49 24.58 -2.44 -38.28
CA SER A 49 25.01 -3.32 -39.33
C SER A 49 23.98 -3.30 -40.45
N SER A 50 24.53 -2.89 -41.59
CA SER A 50 24.00 -2.98 -42.94
C SER A 50 23.19 -4.24 -43.22
N SER A 51 22.02 -4.02 -43.87
CA SER A 51 21.37 -4.87 -44.87
C SER A 51 21.82 -6.34 -45.00
N HIS A 52 21.01 -7.25 -44.54
CA HIS A 52 20.64 -8.43 -45.31
C HIS A 52 19.23 -8.91 -44.90
N PHE A 53 18.41 -8.97 -45.94
CA PHE A 53 17.08 -9.54 -45.95
C PHE A 53 17.24 -11.06 -45.86
N ASP A 54 16.68 -11.67 -44.78
CA ASP A 54 16.15 -13.04 -44.86
C ASP A 54 15.33 -13.41 -43.66
N SER A 55 14.06 -13.70 -43.98
CA SER A 55 13.12 -14.74 -43.49
C SER A 55 13.04 -15.14 -42.02
N TRP A 56 11.87 -14.82 -41.44
CA TRP A 56 10.98 -15.70 -40.67
C TRP A 56 11.62 -16.73 -39.74
N HIS A 57 11.68 -16.40 -38.44
CA HIS A 57 11.21 -17.33 -37.38
C HIS A 57 10.95 -16.50 -36.11
N GLY A 58 9.69 -16.55 -35.66
CA GLY A 58 9.26 -15.85 -34.45
C GLY A 58 9.95 -16.41 -33.21
N ALA A 59 10.84 -15.65 -32.64
CA ALA A 59 11.31 -15.86 -31.28
C ALA A 59 10.27 -15.27 -30.32
N ARG A 60 9.43 -16.13 -29.81
CA ARG A 60 8.49 -15.85 -28.71
C ARG A 60 9.32 -15.67 -27.46
N LEU A 61 9.57 -14.42 -27.06
CA LEU A 61 10.18 -14.14 -25.77
C LEU A 61 9.17 -14.47 -24.67
N ILE A 62 9.43 -15.58 -24.00
CA ILE A 62 8.69 -15.99 -22.80
C ILE A 62 9.18 -15.10 -21.66
N HIS A 63 8.41 -14.10 -21.29
CA HIS A 63 8.58 -13.44 -20.01
C HIS A 63 8.17 -14.44 -18.92
N VAL A 64 9.13 -14.96 -18.20
CA VAL A 64 8.86 -15.68 -16.95
C VAL A 64 8.73 -14.63 -15.86
N ASP A 65 7.52 -14.21 -15.64
CA ASP A 65 7.15 -13.36 -14.51
C ASP A 65 7.07 -14.26 -13.26
N ALA A 66 8.08 -14.22 -12.42
CA ALA A 66 8.22 -15.13 -11.26
C ALA A 66 7.41 -14.68 -10.03
N SER A 67 6.45 -13.76 -10.16
CA SER A 67 5.71 -13.25 -8.99
C SER A 67 4.19 -13.09 -9.16
N HIS A 68 3.65 -13.31 -10.36
CA HIS A 68 2.21 -13.43 -10.54
C HIS A 68 1.92 -14.80 -11.11
N GLY A 69 1.07 -15.58 -10.41
CA GLY A 69 0.67 -16.89 -10.85
C GLY A 69 0.29 -16.90 -12.33
N ALA A 70 0.60 -17.99 -13.04
CA ALA A 70 0.38 -18.20 -14.46
C ALA A 70 -0.99 -17.65 -14.91
N GLY A 71 -1.01 -16.39 -15.28
CA GLY A 71 -2.11 -15.67 -15.90
C GLY A 71 -1.66 -15.25 -17.30
N ASP A 72 -2.48 -15.54 -18.26
CA ASP A 72 -2.33 -15.41 -19.68
C ASP A 72 -1.39 -14.28 -20.15
N ALA A 73 -0.53 -14.62 -21.10
CA ALA A 73 0.36 -13.68 -21.81
C ALA A 73 -0.38 -12.54 -22.56
N ASP A 74 -1.72 -12.55 -22.52
CA ASP A 74 -2.62 -11.56 -23.09
C ASP A 74 -3.41 -10.76 -22.02
N ALA A 75 -2.99 -10.76 -20.75
CA ALA A 75 -3.65 -9.95 -19.72
C ALA A 75 -3.58 -8.47 -20.09
N TRP A 76 -4.76 -7.81 -20.15
CA TRP A 76 -4.83 -6.39 -20.44
C TRP A 76 -4.07 -5.56 -19.40
N ALA A 77 -3.29 -4.61 -19.86
CA ALA A 77 -2.59 -3.62 -19.03
C ALA A 77 -2.80 -2.21 -19.62
N PRO A 78 -2.94 -1.17 -18.78
CA PRO A 78 -3.08 0.19 -19.28
C PRO A 78 -1.81 0.64 -19.98
N SER A 79 -1.96 1.40 -21.07
CA SER A 79 -0.82 2.00 -21.79
C SER A 79 -0.11 3.03 -20.91
N ALA A 80 1.20 3.21 -21.14
CA ALA A 80 1.99 4.19 -20.42
C ALA A 80 1.45 5.63 -20.61
N GLY A 81 1.60 6.47 -19.59
CA GLY A 81 1.16 7.86 -19.61
C GLY A 81 -0.24 8.05 -19.04
N VAL A 82 -1.10 8.83 -19.69
CA VAL A 82 -2.38 9.30 -19.17
C VAL A 82 -3.32 8.15 -18.76
N GLU A 83 -3.35 7.09 -19.54
CA GLU A 83 -4.22 5.94 -19.25
C GLU A 83 -3.78 5.25 -17.93
N ARG A 84 -2.48 5.01 -17.76
CA ARG A 84 -1.92 4.44 -16.53
C ARG A 84 -2.23 5.33 -15.31
N THR A 85 -2.00 6.64 -15.42
CA THR A 85 -2.31 7.61 -14.36
C THR A 85 -3.79 7.58 -14.01
N PHE A 86 -4.69 7.50 -15.00
CA PHE A 86 -6.13 7.43 -14.79
C PHE A 86 -6.54 6.18 -13.99
N TYR A 87 -6.12 4.99 -14.41
CA TYR A 87 -6.44 3.76 -13.71
C TYR A 87 -5.82 3.68 -12.31
N THR A 88 -4.57 4.14 -12.15
CA THR A 88 -3.92 4.23 -10.85
C THR A 88 -4.69 5.17 -9.91
N SER A 89 -5.14 6.33 -10.41
CA SER A 89 -5.94 7.28 -9.63
C SER A 89 -7.27 6.69 -9.17
N ILE A 90 -8.00 6.02 -10.07
CA ILE A 90 -9.26 5.33 -9.71
C ILE A 90 -9.00 4.25 -8.64
N SER A 91 -7.97 3.43 -8.81
CA SER A 91 -7.60 2.39 -7.85
C SER A 91 -7.24 2.98 -6.49
N THR A 92 -6.50 4.10 -6.47
CA THR A 92 -6.13 4.80 -5.24
C THR A 92 -7.35 5.40 -4.53
N ILE A 93 -8.30 5.97 -5.27
CA ILE A 93 -9.58 6.47 -4.72
C ILE A 93 -10.42 5.31 -4.14
N ALA A 94 -10.54 4.20 -4.87
CA ALA A 94 -11.25 3.01 -4.39
C ALA A 94 -10.60 2.41 -3.14
N THR A 95 -9.28 2.39 -3.09
CA THR A 95 -8.51 1.97 -1.89
C THR A 95 -8.79 2.90 -0.71
N GLY A 96 -8.79 4.22 -0.93
CA GLY A 96 -9.12 5.20 0.10
C GLY A 96 -10.52 5.03 0.65
N PHE A 97 -11.51 4.72 -0.21
CA PHE A 97 -12.87 4.39 0.20
C PHE A 97 -12.90 3.11 1.08
N GLY A 98 -12.22 2.05 0.66
CA GLY A 98 -12.12 0.80 1.43
C GLY A 98 -11.45 1.02 2.79
N PHE A 99 -10.38 1.80 2.84
CA PHE A 99 -9.69 2.15 4.09
C PHE A 99 -10.58 2.98 5.03
N ALA A 100 -11.35 3.91 4.50
CA ALA A 100 -12.32 4.68 5.28
C ALA A 100 -13.42 3.79 5.87
N LEU A 101 -13.93 2.82 5.10
CA LEU A 101 -14.90 1.83 5.58
C LEU A 101 -14.33 1.00 6.73
N MET A 102 -13.13 0.46 6.57
CA MET A 102 -12.47 -0.32 7.63
C MET A 102 -12.23 0.52 8.87
N LEU A 103 -11.72 1.74 8.72
CA LEU A 103 -11.40 2.63 9.83
C LEU A 103 -12.64 3.03 10.62
N LEU A 104 -13.69 3.52 9.95
CA LEU A 104 -14.94 3.90 10.61
C LEU A 104 -15.63 2.69 11.26
N SER A 105 -15.62 1.53 10.61
CA SER A 105 -16.15 0.29 11.20
C SER A 105 -15.41 -0.08 12.48
N ALA A 106 -14.08 -0.02 12.46
CA ALA A 106 -13.26 -0.28 13.64
C ALA A 106 -13.54 0.72 14.78
N MET A 107 -13.66 2.02 14.45
CA MET A 107 -14.00 3.06 15.43
C MET A 107 -15.38 2.86 16.04
N ILE A 108 -16.38 2.47 15.24
CA ILE A 108 -17.75 2.20 15.70
C ILE A 108 -17.75 0.97 16.63
N ILE A 109 -17.12 -0.12 16.21
CA ILE A 109 -17.03 -1.36 17.03
C ILE A 109 -16.31 -1.10 18.37
N ALA A 110 -15.26 -0.27 18.34
CA ALA A 110 -14.54 0.12 19.55
C ALA A 110 -15.29 1.15 20.42
N GLY A 111 -16.48 1.62 20.03
CA GLY A 111 -17.22 2.66 20.73
C GLY A 111 -16.46 3.99 20.80
N ALA A 112 -15.63 4.29 19.82
CA ALA A 112 -14.85 5.52 19.78
C ALA A 112 -15.71 6.72 19.35
N ARG A 113 -15.47 7.88 19.96
CA ARG A 113 -16.06 9.14 19.45
C ARG A 113 -15.41 9.48 18.12
N ILE A 114 -16.22 9.62 17.08
CA ILE A 114 -15.73 9.88 15.71
C ILE A 114 -15.72 11.38 15.45
N THR A 115 -14.52 11.94 15.31
CA THR A 115 -14.24 13.36 14.99
C THR A 115 -13.03 13.41 14.07
N ALA A 116 -12.76 14.55 13.44
CA ALA A 116 -11.55 14.72 12.61
C ALA A 116 -10.26 14.37 13.37
N ARG A 117 -10.17 14.81 14.63
CA ARG A 117 -8.97 14.57 15.47
C ARG A 117 -8.81 13.10 15.87
N SER A 118 -9.89 12.45 16.31
CA SER A 118 -9.85 11.03 16.65
C SER A 118 -9.65 10.18 15.40
N GLY A 119 -10.26 10.54 14.28
CA GLY A 119 -10.03 9.90 12.97
C GLY A 119 -8.57 9.94 12.55
N LEU A 120 -7.91 11.10 12.69
CA LEU A 120 -6.47 11.22 12.45
C LEU A 120 -5.64 10.28 13.35
N ALA A 121 -5.96 10.21 14.65
CA ALA A 121 -5.24 9.32 15.57
C ALA A 121 -5.45 7.83 15.22
N TRP A 122 -6.67 7.45 14.84
CA TRP A 122 -6.96 6.09 14.37
C TRP A 122 -6.32 5.79 13.01
N GLY A 123 -6.27 6.77 12.10
CA GLY A 123 -5.53 6.68 10.84
C GLY A 123 -4.04 6.48 11.08
N ALA A 124 -3.44 7.22 12.00
CA ALA A 124 -2.04 7.03 12.39
C ALA A 124 -1.77 5.62 12.97
N ALA A 125 -2.67 5.11 13.82
CA ALA A 125 -2.59 3.75 14.33
C ALA A 125 -2.72 2.70 13.20
N ALA A 126 -3.63 2.92 12.26
CA ALA A 126 -3.79 2.07 11.08
C ALA A 126 -2.55 2.10 10.17
N PHE A 127 -1.94 3.26 9.94
CA PHE A 127 -0.65 3.36 9.26
C PHE A 127 0.44 2.56 9.96
N VAL A 128 0.56 2.69 11.29
CA VAL A 128 1.55 1.91 12.05
C VAL A 128 1.31 0.41 11.88
N ALA A 129 0.04 -0.04 11.93
CA ALA A 129 -0.28 -1.47 11.84
C ALA A 129 -0.11 -2.02 10.41
N THR A 130 -0.53 -1.30 9.37
CA THR A 130 -0.60 -1.82 7.99
C THR A 130 0.61 -1.45 7.13
N GLY A 131 1.36 -0.41 7.50
CA GLY A 131 2.49 0.12 6.75
C GLY A 131 3.80 0.03 7.52
N LEU A 132 3.90 0.77 8.63
CA LEU A 132 5.19 0.95 9.31
C LEU A 132 5.72 -0.35 9.92
N ALA A 133 4.92 -1.07 10.71
CA ALA A 133 5.37 -2.30 11.36
C ALA A 133 5.71 -3.40 10.33
N PRO A 134 4.86 -3.71 9.33
CA PRO A 134 5.25 -4.65 8.30
C PRO A 134 6.51 -4.26 7.52
N ALA A 135 6.73 -2.96 7.26
CA ALA A 135 7.90 -2.49 6.52
C ALA A 135 9.24 -2.69 7.24
N LEU A 136 9.21 -2.92 8.55
CA LEU A 136 10.43 -3.27 9.31
C LEU A 136 10.97 -4.66 8.95
N GLY A 137 10.16 -5.53 8.36
CA GLY A 137 10.58 -6.85 7.89
C GLY A 137 10.40 -7.07 6.39
N LEU A 138 9.32 -6.52 5.82
CA LEU A 138 8.99 -6.55 4.39
C LEU A 138 8.82 -5.11 3.90
N SER A 139 9.90 -4.46 3.56
CA SER A 139 9.85 -3.11 2.99
C SER A 139 9.13 -3.12 1.64
N PRO A 140 8.46 -2.02 1.24
CA PRO A 140 7.92 -1.89 -0.11
C PRO A 140 8.99 -2.15 -1.18
N GLU A 141 8.67 -2.99 -2.14
CA GLU A 141 9.58 -3.46 -3.18
C GLU A 141 9.22 -2.87 -4.54
N LEU A 142 10.23 -2.60 -5.35
CA LEU A 142 10.08 -2.24 -6.76
C LEU A 142 9.95 -3.49 -7.63
N PRO A 143 9.33 -3.39 -8.82
CA PRO A 143 9.42 -4.41 -9.84
C PRO A 143 10.88 -4.82 -10.10
N GLY A 144 11.13 -6.12 -10.32
CA GLY A 144 12.50 -6.65 -10.51
C GLY A 144 13.34 -6.81 -9.24
N SER A 145 12.80 -6.51 -8.06
CA SER A 145 13.46 -6.79 -6.78
C SER A 145 13.38 -8.28 -6.42
N ALA A 146 14.40 -8.78 -5.69
CA ALA A 146 14.36 -10.12 -5.12
C ALA A 146 13.30 -10.19 -4.03
N ALA A 147 12.33 -11.10 -4.17
CA ALA A 147 11.21 -11.25 -3.25
C ALA A 147 11.14 -12.67 -2.70
N ALA A 148 10.70 -12.80 -1.44
CA ALA A 148 10.36 -14.09 -0.87
C ALA A 148 9.06 -14.65 -1.49
N GLU A 149 8.76 -15.91 -1.22
CA GLU A 149 7.55 -16.59 -1.70
C GLU A 149 6.29 -15.80 -1.28
N LEU A 150 5.33 -15.63 -2.20
CA LEU A 150 4.18 -14.74 -2.06
C LEU A 150 3.31 -15.09 -0.84
N VAL A 151 2.95 -16.35 -0.66
CA VAL A 151 2.07 -16.79 0.44
C VAL A 151 2.74 -16.58 1.79
N ALA A 152 4.05 -16.81 1.89
CA ALA A 152 4.82 -16.55 3.10
C ALA A 152 4.83 -15.06 3.46
N ARG A 153 5.04 -14.19 2.45
CA ARG A 153 5.01 -12.72 2.63
C ARG A 153 3.63 -12.24 3.08
N GLN A 154 2.56 -12.69 2.40
CA GLN A 154 1.20 -12.32 2.75
C GLN A 154 0.80 -12.79 4.15
N SER A 155 1.16 -14.01 4.51
CA SER A 155 0.88 -14.58 5.83
C SER A 155 1.58 -13.82 6.95
N TRP A 156 2.88 -13.54 6.76
CA TRP A 156 3.65 -12.77 7.73
C TRP A 156 3.16 -11.33 7.83
N TRP A 157 2.87 -10.68 6.69
CA TRP A 157 2.30 -9.33 6.67
C TRP A 157 0.98 -9.28 7.43
N LEU A 158 0.05 -10.19 7.16
CA LEU A 158 -1.26 -10.23 7.83
C LEU A 158 -1.10 -10.49 9.34
N GLY A 159 -0.23 -11.43 9.72
CA GLY A 159 0.11 -11.70 11.11
C GLY A 159 0.66 -10.46 11.82
N THR A 160 1.54 -9.71 11.17
CA THR A 160 2.12 -8.47 11.70
C THR A 160 1.05 -7.38 11.84
N VAL A 161 0.15 -7.21 10.86
CA VAL A 161 -0.97 -6.27 10.95
C VAL A 161 -1.86 -6.59 12.15
N ILE A 162 -2.28 -7.84 12.29
CA ILE A 162 -3.15 -8.28 13.40
C ILE A 162 -2.47 -8.09 14.75
N ALA A 163 -1.21 -8.51 14.88
CA ALA A 163 -0.42 -8.37 16.08
C ALA A 163 -0.23 -6.90 16.48
N THR A 164 0.11 -6.05 15.51
CA THR A 164 0.33 -4.61 15.75
C THR A 164 -0.98 -3.91 16.11
N ALA A 165 -2.07 -4.16 15.37
CA ALA A 165 -3.38 -3.58 15.69
C ALA A 165 -3.88 -4.01 17.06
N GLY A 166 -3.77 -5.30 17.40
CA GLY A 166 -4.10 -5.85 18.73
C GLY A 166 -3.21 -5.26 19.82
N GLY A 167 -1.92 -5.15 19.58
CA GLY A 167 -0.96 -4.55 20.52
C GLY A 167 -1.24 -3.08 20.79
N LEU A 168 -1.52 -2.30 19.75
CA LEU A 168 -1.94 -0.89 19.88
C LEU A 168 -3.26 -0.76 20.65
N PHE A 169 -4.23 -1.64 20.39
CA PHE A 169 -5.50 -1.65 21.11
C PHE A 169 -5.27 -1.93 22.61
N LEU A 170 -4.49 -2.95 22.97
CA LEU A 170 -4.16 -3.27 24.35
C LEU A 170 -3.46 -2.11 25.05
N ALA A 171 -2.47 -1.52 24.40
CA ALA A 171 -1.66 -0.46 25.00
C ALA A 171 -2.43 0.87 25.15
N LEU A 172 -3.22 1.26 24.14
CA LEU A 172 -3.84 2.58 24.09
C LEU A 172 -5.26 2.62 24.66
N ARG A 173 -6.04 1.51 24.56
CA ARG A 173 -7.43 1.48 25.02
C ARG A 173 -7.57 0.96 26.44
N LEU A 174 -6.84 -0.08 26.81
CA LEU A 174 -6.90 -0.65 28.17
C LEU A 174 -5.94 0.06 29.12
N SER A 175 -4.79 0.51 28.63
CA SER A 175 -3.84 1.45 29.26
C SER A 175 -3.39 1.09 30.69
N THR A 176 -3.44 -0.20 31.09
CA THR A 176 -2.84 -0.66 32.34
C THR A 176 -1.38 -1.05 32.09
N PRO A 177 -0.49 -1.03 33.11
CA PRO A 177 0.91 -1.44 32.91
C PRO A 177 1.06 -2.83 32.28
N LEU A 178 0.19 -3.77 32.69
CA LEU A 178 0.18 -5.14 32.14
C LEU A 178 -0.25 -5.17 30.67
N THR A 179 -1.32 -4.44 30.29
CA THR A 179 -1.80 -4.41 28.91
C THR A 179 -0.88 -3.63 27.99
N ILE A 180 -0.18 -2.62 28.49
CA ILE A 180 0.88 -1.92 27.76
C ILE A 180 2.04 -2.88 27.48
N ALA A 181 2.52 -3.61 28.49
CA ALA A 181 3.61 -4.58 28.32
C ALA A 181 3.21 -5.71 27.37
N ALA A 182 2.00 -6.25 27.50
CA ALA A 182 1.46 -7.27 26.59
C ALA A 182 1.31 -6.73 25.16
N GLY A 183 0.85 -5.48 25.00
CA GLY A 183 0.74 -4.81 23.71
C GLY A 183 2.08 -4.65 23.02
N ILE A 184 3.10 -4.20 23.73
CA ILE A 184 4.47 -4.10 23.21
C ILE A 184 5.01 -5.48 22.80
N ALA A 185 4.84 -6.48 23.67
CA ALA A 185 5.26 -7.85 23.37
C ALA A 185 4.58 -8.38 22.09
N LEU A 186 3.29 -8.12 21.93
CA LEU A 186 2.53 -8.54 20.76
C LEU A 186 3.02 -7.84 19.46
N ILE A 187 3.33 -6.56 19.53
CA ILE A 187 3.91 -5.81 18.39
C ILE A 187 5.29 -6.36 18.01
N CYS A 188 6.12 -6.71 18.99
CA CYS A 188 7.45 -7.24 18.74
C CYS A 188 7.46 -8.69 18.23
N LEU A 189 6.43 -9.47 18.52
CA LEU A 189 6.39 -10.91 18.24
C LEU A 189 6.67 -11.27 16.78
N PRO A 190 6.02 -10.66 15.76
CA PRO A 190 6.31 -10.98 14.36
C PRO A 190 7.76 -10.69 13.95
N HIS A 191 8.36 -9.66 14.55
CA HIS A 191 9.74 -9.26 14.26
C HIS A 191 10.75 -10.21 14.93
N ILE A 192 10.40 -10.80 16.07
CA ILE A 192 11.20 -11.85 16.70
C ILE A 192 11.15 -13.15 15.89
N VAL A 193 9.96 -13.48 15.35
CA VAL A 193 9.81 -14.62 14.42
C VAL A 193 10.61 -14.41 13.14
N GLY A 194 10.70 -13.16 12.67
CA GLY A 194 11.40 -12.79 11.44
C GLY A 194 10.51 -12.84 10.20
N ALA A 195 10.76 -11.92 9.28
CA ALA A 195 10.10 -11.88 7.98
C ALA A 195 10.69 -12.93 7.04
N PRO A 196 9.90 -13.47 6.09
CA PRO A 196 10.42 -14.38 5.07
C PRO A 196 11.40 -13.65 4.14
N HIS A 197 12.49 -14.35 3.78
CA HIS A 197 13.54 -13.84 2.93
C HIS A 197 13.54 -14.54 1.57
N PRO A 198 13.99 -13.88 0.49
CA PRO A 198 14.23 -14.54 -0.79
C PRO A 198 15.34 -15.59 -0.66
N VAL A 199 15.29 -16.63 -1.51
CA VAL A 199 16.33 -17.69 -1.55
C VAL A 199 17.68 -17.11 -2.00
N GLU A 200 17.62 -16.13 -2.93
CA GLU A 200 18.80 -15.40 -3.42
C GLU A 200 18.54 -13.89 -3.32
N PHE A 201 19.53 -13.17 -2.79
CA PHE A 201 19.46 -11.70 -2.65
C PHE A 201 19.99 -10.98 -3.89
N THR A 202 19.66 -11.49 -5.07
CA THR A 202 20.05 -10.88 -6.35
C THR A 202 18.92 -9.99 -6.86
N SER A 203 19.16 -8.69 -6.96
CA SER A 203 18.22 -7.73 -7.54
C SER A 203 18.89 -7.04 -8.74
N LYS A 204 18.14 -6.87 -9.83
CA LYS A 204 18.57 -6.04 -10.96
C LYS A 204 18.44 -4.55 -10.64
N VAL A 205 17.55 -4.20 -9.71
CA VAL A 205 17.28 -2.81 -9.31
C VAL A 205 18.38 -2.32 -8.36
N PRO A 206 18.96 -1.13 -8.58
CA PRO A 206 19.92 -0.53 -7.66
C PRO A 206 19.34 -0.38 -6.25
N SER A 207 20.12 -0.71 -5.23
CA SER A 207 19.70 -0.63 -3.81
C SER A 207 19.31 0.78 -3.40
N GLU A 208 19.92 1.81 -3.97
CA GLU A 208 19.59 3.20 -3.72
C GLU A 208 18.18 3.54 -4.23
N LEU A 209 17.82 3.10 -5.44
CA LEU A 209 16.47 3.27 -5.99
C LEU A 209 15.42 2.55 -5.14
N SER A 210 15.72 1.31 -4.68
CA SER A 210 14.85 0.55 -3.79
C SER A 210 14.65 1.25 -2.44
N GLY A 211 15.71 1.83 -1.88
CA GLY A 211 15.64 2.60 -0.63
C GLY A 211 14.79 3.87 -0.75
N HIS A 212 14.95 4.62 -1.85
CA HIS A 212 14.12 5.79 -2.14
C HIS A 212 12.66 5.42 -2.31
N PHE A 213 12.36 4.35 -3.05
CA PHE A 213 10.99 3.88 -3.24
C PHE A 213 10.33 3.43 -1.93
N SER A 214 11.03 2.65 -1.11
CA SER A 214 10.53 2.20 0.19
C SER A 214 10.18 3.38 1.09
N SER A 215 11.05 4.37 1.16
CA SER A 215 10.84 5.58 1.96
C SER A 215 9.66 6.41 1.43
N ALA A 216 9.61 6.66 0.12
CA ALA A 216 8.52 7.40 -0.53
C ALA A 216 7.18 6.69 -0.35
N SER A 217 7.13 5.36 -0.51
CA SER A 217 5.93 4.55 -0.34
C SER A 217 5.38 4.64 1.09
N LEU A 218 6.24 4.60 2.11
CA LEU A 218 5.82 4.77 3.50
C LEU A 218 5.25 6.16 3.77
N VAL A 219 5.85 7.21 3.23
CA VAL A 219 5.32 8.58 3.36
C VAL A 219 3.96 8.71 2.68
N VAL A 220 3.82 8.22 1.45
CA VAL A 220 2.54 8.22 0.71
C VAL A 220 1.46 7.47 1.50
N HIS A 221 1.79 6.30 2.05
CA HIS A 221 0.86 5.50 2.86
C HIS A 221 0.47 6.23 4.17
N ALA A 222 1.42 6.88 4.85
CA ALA A 222 1.15 7.68 6.04
C ALA A 222 0.19 8.86 5.74
N VAL A 223 0.45 9.59 4.64
CA VAL A 223 -0.41 10.69 4.20
C VAL A 223 -1.81 10.18 3.86
N MET A 224 -1.93 9.06 3.15
CA MET A 224 -3.23 8.45 2.82
C MET A 224 -4.04 8.14 4.08
N TRP A 225 -3.47 7.45 5.07
CA TRP A 225 -4.16 7.14 6.32
C TRP A 225 -4.51 8.38 7.13
N ALA A 226 -3.63 9.37 7.17
CA ALA A 226 -3.90 10.65 7.86
C ALA A 226 -5.09 11.39 7.22
N LEU A 227 -5.12 11.47 5.90
CA LEU A 227 -6.22 12.10 5.15
C LEU A 227 -7.52 11.30 5.28
N VAL A 228 -7.47 9.98 5.08
CA VAL A 228 -8.65 9.11 5.23
C VAL A 228 -9.26 9.27 6.62
N GLY A 229 -8.46 9.18 7.67
CA GLY A 229 -8.95 9.31 9.03
C GLY A 229 -9.50 10.70 9.34
N SER A 230 -8.79 11.74 8.95
CA SER A 230 -9.20 13.14 9.19
C SER A 230 -10.48 13.49 8.44
N VAL A 231 -10.56 13.18 7.14
CA VAL A 231 -11.72 13.52 6.30
C VAL A 231 -12.94 12.70 6.71
N ALA A 232 -12.79 11.37 6.89
CA ALA A 232 -13.89 10.52 7.32
C ALA A 232 -14.45 10.98 8.68
N GLY A 233 -13.55 11.28 9.64
CA GLY A 233 -13.95 11.79 10.95
C GLY A 233 -14.61 13.16 10.91
N TYR A 234 -14.14 14.06 10.04
CA TYR A 234 -14.71 15.38 9.83
C TYR A 234 -16.14 15.31 9.27
N VAL A 235 -16.32 14.58 8.18
CA VAL A 235 -17.64 14.42 7.54
C VAL A 235 -18.62 13.71 8.47
N TRP A 236 -18.16 12.70 9.20
CA TRP A 236 -18.99 12.02 10.19
C TRP A 236 -19.48 12.97 11.27
N GLN A 237 -18.61 13.81 11.83
CA GLN A 237 -18.94 14.75 12.90
C GLN A 237 -20.00 15.77 12.43
N HIS A 238 -19.84 16.37 11.25
CA HIS A 238 -20.78 17.37 10.74
C HIS A 238 -22.16 16.79 10.41
N GLY A 239 -22.23 15.57 9.90
CA GLY A 239 -23.51 14.87 9.69
C GLY A 239 -24.21 14.48 11.00
N GLU A 240 -23.55 14.53 12.15
CA GLU A 240 -24.17 14.38 13.47
C GLU A 240 -24.82 15.68 13.95
N ASP A 241 -24.11 16.79 13.77
CA ASP A 241 -24.58 18.12 14.17
C ASP A 241 -25.86 18.52 13.41
N GLU A 242 -25.93 18.23 12.10
CA GLU A 242 -27.13 18.47 11.29
C GLU A 242 -28.36 17.65 11.75
N THR A 243 -28.12 16.41 12.19
CA THR A 243 -29.21 15.52 12.63
C THR A 243 -29.77 15.92 14.00
N ILE A 244 -28.99 16.61 14.83
CA ILE A 244 -29.43 17.12 16.14
C ILE A 244 -30.16 18.48 16.00
N ALA A 245 -29.85 19.23 14.94
CA ALA A 245 -30.41 20.54 14.67
C ALA A 245 -31.76 20.48 13.92
N ALA A 246 -32.15 19.34 13.35
CA ALA A 246 -33.41 19.10 12.62
C ALA A 246 -34.46 18.43 13.50
#